data_15b5ba0421b22750b6ef3bd333d0c9a4
#
_entry.id   15b5ba0421b22750b6ef3bd333d0c9a4
#
_cell.length_a   1.000
_cell.length_b   1.000
_cell.length_c   1.000
_cell.angle_alpha   90.00
_cell.angle_beta   90.00
_cell.angle_gamma   90.00
#
_symmetry.space_group_name_H-M   'P 1'
#
loop_
_entity.id
_entity.type
_entity.pdbx_description
1 polymer ?
#
loop_
_entity_poly.entity_id
_entity_poly.type
_entity_poly.pdbx_seq_one_letter_code
_entity_poly.pdbx_strand_id
1 'polypeptide(L)'
;MNRATASATERIAEITRRLRLAHPDAECALHHANAFELLCATILSAQCTDERVNLVTPVLFERYPTPEAMAAADRAELEDVIRSTGFFRNKAKSLQESSAAICERFGGEVPAVMDDLLSLHGVARKTANVVRGVCFGLADGVVVDTHVKRLSQKLGLVESSTPEKIEKELMALLPQSDWIDVSHLLIFHGRRVCHARKPLCNQCTLADLCPSAEI
;
A
#
# COMPACT_ATOMS: atom_id res chain seq x y z
N MET A 1 13.76 3.43 -28.51
CA MET A 1 14.60 2.27 -28.07
C MET A 1 13.86 0.99 -28.45
N ASN A 2 14.55 0.06 -29.07
CA ASN A 2 13.94 -1.15 -29.61
C ASN A 2 13.63 -2.14 -28.46
N ARG A 3 12.42 -2.75 -28.42
CA ARG A 3 11.95 -3.69 -27.38
C ARG A 3 12.91 -4.84 -27.04
N ALA A 4 13.83 -5.16 -27.92
CA ALA A 4 14.65 -6.38 -27.87
C ALA A 4 16.06 -6.22 -27.24
N THR A 5 16.49 -5.04 -26.86
CA THR A 5 17.89 -4.79 -26.48
C THR A 5 18.09 -4.15 -25.08
N ALA A 6 17.07 -3.59 -24.46
CA ALA A 6 17.18 -2.97 -23.15
C ALA A 6 17.10 -4.04 -22.04
N SER A 7 18.01 -3.98 -21.06
CA SER A 7 17.96 -4.82 -19.88
C SER A 7 16.68 -4.59 -19.06
N ALA A 8 16.29 -5.55 -18.21
CA ALA A 8 15.13 -5.36 -17.32
C ALA A 8 15.27 -4.12 -16.43
N THR A 9 16.49 -3.83 -15.98
CA THR A 9 16.83 -2.65 -15.17
C THR A 9 16.65 -1.34 -15.95
N GLU A 10 17.10 -1.27 -17.20
CA GLU A 10 16.90 -0.09 -18.05
C GLU A 10 15.41 0.14 -18.36
N ARG A 11 14.66 -0.95 -18.58
CA ARG A 11 13.23 -0.88 -18.86
C ARG A 11 12.46 -0.38 -17.66
N ILE A 12 12.74 -0.87 -16.44
CA ILE A 12 12.02 -0.44 -15.24
C ILE A 12 12.31 1.02 -14.91
N ALA A 13 13.54 1.50 -15.12
CA ALA A 13 13.90 2.91 -14.94
C ALA A 13 13.08 3.82 -15.87
N GLU A 14 12.97 3.49 -17.15
CA GLU A 14 12.16 4.24 -18.10
C GLU A 14 10.66 4.14 -17.80
N ILE A 15 10.16 2.97 -17.39
CA ILE A 15 8.78 2.77 -16.94
C ILE A 15 8.48 3.70 -15.75
N THR A 16 9.32 3.67 -14.71
CA THR A 16 9.16 4.51 -13.51
C THR A 16 9.16 5.99 -13.88
N ARG A 17 10.09 6.43 -14.72
CA ARG A 17 10.15 7.82 -15.19
C ARG A 17 8.85 8.26 -15.89
N ARG A 18 8.31 7.43 -16.79
CA ARG A 18 7.06 7.73 -17.51
C ARG A 18 5.85 7.71 -16.58
N LEU A 19 5.81 6.79 -15.63
CA LEU A 19 4.73 6.73 -14.64
C LEU A 19 4.71 7.96 -13.74
N ARG A 20 5.87 8.49 -13.30
CA ARG A 20 5.97 9.75 -12.54
C ARG A 20 5.39 10.93 -13.31
N LEU A 21 5.64 11.01 -14.62
CA LEU A 21 5.07 12.05 -15.47
C LEU A 21 3.56 11.89 -15.70
N ALA A 22 3.09 10.64 -15.83
CA ALA A 22 1.67 10.34 -16.06
C ALA A 22 0.81 10.43 -14.79
N HIS A 23 1.41 10.21 -13.62
CA HIS A 23 0.74 10.18 -12.31
C HIS A 23 1.54 10.97 -11.27
N PRO A 24 1.69 12.30 -11.45
CA PRO A 24 2.46 13.13 -10.51
C PRO A 24 1.83 13.21 -9.11
N ASP A 25 0.58 12.81 -8.99
CA ASP A 25 -0.21 12.73 -7.77
C ASP A 25 -0.29 11.31 -7.18
N ALA A 26 0.60 10.40 -7.62
CA ALA A 26 0.62 9.04 -7.10
C ALA A 26 1.22 9.00 -5.68
N GLU A 27 0.34 8.85 -4.70
CA GLU A 27 0.69 8.79 -3.28
C GLU A 27 -0.15 7.73 -2.55
N CYS A 28 -0.02 7.65 -1.23
CA CYS A 28 -0.87 6.77 -0.44
C CYS A 28 -2.33 7.21 -0.56
N ALA A 29 -3.19 6.31 -1.06
CA ALA A 29 -4.61 6.60 -1.26
C ALA A 29 -5.42 6.64 0.04
N LEU A 30 -4.89 6.14 1.16
CA LEU A 30 -5.53 6.19 2.47
C LEU A 30 -5.26 7.57 3.10
N HIS A 31 -6.33 8.31 3.41
CA HIS A 31 -6.22 9.61 4.06
C HIS A 31 -5.76 9.45 5.50
N HIS A 32 -4.75 10.22 5.91
CA HIS A 32 -4.17 10.19 7.24
C HIS A 32 -3.42 11.48 7.54
N ALA A 33 -3.36 11.87 8.79
CA ALA A 33 -2.57 13.00 9.25
C ALA A 33 -1.25 12.58 9.95
N ASN A 34 -1.17 11.33 10.42
CA ASN A 34 -0.02 10.80 11.16
C ASN A 34 0.10 9.29 11.01
N ALA A 35 1.16 8.71 11.59
CA ALA A 35 1.46 7.28 11.49
C ALA A 35 0.40 6.39 12.16
N PHE A 36 -0.24 6.86 13.24
CA PHE A 36 -1.31 6.11 13.91
C PHE A 36 -2.55 6.01 13.02
N GLU A 37 -2.97 7.11 12.43
CA GLU A 37 -4.09 7.12 11.50
C GLU A 37 -3.82 6.23 10.28
N LEU A 38 -2.60 6.29 9.71
CA LEU A 38 -2.25 5.42 8.58
C LEU A 38 -2.24 3.95 8.99
N LEU A 39 -1.74 3.61 10.17
CA LEU A 39 -1.76 2.23 10.67
C LEU A 39 -3.21 1.72 10.78
N CYS A 40 -4.09 2.50 11.42
CA CYS A 40 -5.51 2.17 11.56
C CYS A 40 -6.19 2.02 10.18
N ALA A 41 -6.00 2.99 9.29
CA ALA A 41 -6.56 2.95 7.94
C ALA A 41 -6.07 1.73 7.14
N THR A 42 -4.79 1.36 7.28
CA THR A 42 -4.22 0.18 6.62
C THR A 42 -4.79 -1.12 7.19
N ILE A 43 -5.01 -1.23 8.50
CA ILE A 43 -5.72 -2.37 9.11
C ILE A 43 -7.15 -2.47 8.53
N LEU A 44 -7.85 -1.34 8.40
CA LEU A 44 -9.21 -1.30 7.86
C LEU A 44 -9.26 -1.63 6.36
N SER A 45 -8.19 -1.39 5.59
CA SER A 45 -8.14 -1.65 4.15
C SER A 45 -8.04 -3.14 3.78
N ALA A 46 -7.79 -4.02 4.75
CA ALA A 46 -7.79 -5.46 4.51
C ALA A 46 -9.14 -5.92 3.93
N GLN A 47 -9.15 -6.39 2.67
CA GLN A 47 -10.35 -6.79 1.92
C GLN A 47 -11.44 -5.69 1.87
N CYS A 48 -11.03 -4.43 1.81
CA CYS A 48 -11.90 -3.27 1.69
C CYS A 48 -11.27 -2.27 0.71
N THR A 49 -12.09 -1.49 0.00
CA THR A 49 -11.56 -0.46 -0.90
C THR A 49 -11.10 0.77 -0.10
N ASP A 50 -10.08 1.46 -0.62
CA ASP A 50 -9.55 2.67 0.02
C ASP A 50 -10.63 3.77 0.12
N GLU A 51 -11.51 3.89 -0.89
CA GLU A 51 -12.63 4.84 -0.88
C GLU A 51 -13.57 4.56 0.30
N ARG A 52 -13.86 3.27 0.59
CA ARG A 52 -14.70 2.91 1.72
C ARG A 52 -14.01 3.21 3.05
N VAL A 53 -12.73 2.93 3.15
CA VAL A 53 -11.93 3.27 4.35
C VAL A 53 -11.95 4.78 4.57
N ASN A 54 -11.69 5.58 3.54
CA ASN A 54 -11.67 7.04 3.61
C ASN A 54 -13.03 7.67 3.96
N LEU A 55 -14.14 6.97 3.75
CA LEU A 55 -15.46 7.39 4.23
C LEU A 55 -15.68 7.11 5.72
N VAL A 56 -14.97 6.14 6.29
CA VAL A 56 -15.14 5.70 7.69
C VAL A 56 -14.14 6.39 8.62
N THR A 57 -12.92 6.58 8.17
CA THR A 57 -11.82 7.09 9.02
C THR A 57 -12.06 8.50 9.60
N PRO A 58 -12.73 9.46 8.94
CA PRO A 58 -13.01 10.75 9.57
C PRO A 58 -13.81 10.62 10.87
N VAL A 59 -14.88 9.82 10.87
CA VAL A 59 -15.71 9.59 12.07
C VAL A 59 -14.93 8.78 13.11
N LEU A 60 -14.12 7.82 12.66
CA LEU A 60 -13.29 7.02 13.56
C LEU A 60 -12.29 7.90 14.32
N PHE A 61 -11.54 8.75 13.62
CA PHE A 61 -10.50 9.59 14.23
C PHE A 61 -11.06 10.81 14.98
N GLU A 62 -12.27 11.27 14.65
CA GLU A 62 -12.98 12.25 15.48
C GLU A 62 -13.31 11.68 16.87
N ARG A 63 -13.73 10.39 16.95
CA ARG A 63 -14.07 9.72 18.21
C ARG A 63 -12.86 9.20 18.97
N TYR A 64 -11.86 8.69 18.26
CA TYR A 64 -10.68 8.01 18.80
C TYR A 64 -9.40 8.56 18.17
N PRO A 65 -9.03 9.82 18.49
CA PRO A 65 -7.91 10.53 17.83
C PRO A 65 -6.52 10.02 18.22
N THR A 66 -6.41 9.26 19.31
CA THR A 66 -5.12 8.78 19.82
C THR A 66 -5.13 7.28 20.10
N PRO A 67 -3.95 6.64 20.22
CA PRO A 67 -3.86 5.24 20.63
C PRO A 67 -4.58 4.96 21.96
N GLU A 68 -4.48 5.87 22.95
CA GLU A 68 -5.13 5.73 24.25
C GLU A 68 -6.65 5.72 24.11
N ALA A 69 -7.20 6.66 23.33
CA ALA A 69 -8.64 6.74 23.10
C ALA A 69 -9.17 5.51 22.36
N MET A 70 -8.40 5.02 21.35
CA MET A 70 -8.75 3.81 20.60
C MET A 70 -8.68 2.55 21.47
N ALA A 71 -7.66 2.43 22.31
CA ALA A 71 -7.51 1.30 23.24
C ALA A 71 -8.64 1.25 24.27
N ALA A 72 -9.10 2.41 24.76
CA ALA A 72 -10.18 2.56 25.75
C ALA A 72 -11.60 2.55 25.12
N ALA A 73 -11.73 2.49 23.80
CA ALA A 73 -13.02 2.52 23.12
C ALA A 73 -13.96 1.40 23.58
N ASP A 74 -15.27 1.68 23.68
CA ASP A 74 -16.25 0.61 23.78
C ASP A 74 -16.23 -0.23 22.50
N ARG A 75 -16.11 -1.55 22.67
CA ARG A 75 -15.96 -2.49 21.54
C ARG A 75 -17.15 -2.45 20.60
N ALA A 76 -18.38 -2.37 21.13
CA ALA A 76 -19.59 -2.39 20.31
C ALA A 76 -19.72 -1.10 19.51
N GLU A 77 -19.41 0.06 20.11
CA GLU A 77 -19.40 1.35 19.42
C GLU A 77 -18.33 1.40 18.32
N LEU A 78 -17.11 0.89 18.60
CA LEU A 78 -16.04 0.82 17.61
C LEU A 78 -16.42 -0.08 16.42
N GLU A 79 -17.02 -1.25 16.70
CA GLU A 79 -17.51 -2.15 15.66
C GLU A 79 -18.58 -1.50 14.79
N ASP A 80 -19.47 -0.71 15.37
CA ASP A 80 -20.51 0.01 14.63
C ASP A 80 -19.92 1.08 13.70
N VAL A 81 -18.96 1.87 14.17
CA VAL A 81 -18.27 2.88 13.36
C VAL A 81 -17.60 2.27 12.13
N ILE A 82 -16.92 1.14 12.28
CA ILE A 82 -16.14 0.53 11.20
C ILE A 82 -16.91 -0.58 10.44
N ARG A 83 -18.19 -0.81 10.77
CA ARG A 83 -19.00 -1.93 10.26
C ARG A 83 -18.94 -2.08 8.74
N SER A 84 -19.00 -0.97 8.01
CA SER A 84 -19.05 -0.97 6.56
C SER A 84 -17.72 -1.36 5.88
N THR A 85 -16.62 -1.50 6.64
CA THR A 85 -15.33 -1.96 6.10
C THR A 85 -15.23 -3.47 5.96
N GLY A 86 -16.22 -4.24 6.44
CA GLY A 86 -16.21 -5.71 6.48
C GLY A 86 -15.24 -6.28 7.52
N PHE A 87 -15.44 -7.53 7.93
CA PHE A 87 -14.64 -8.18 8.98
C PHE A 87 -14.45 -7.34 10.26
N PHE A 88 -15.41 -6.46 10.53
CA PHE A 88 -15.33 -5.38 11.50
C PHE A 88 -14.99 -5.85 12.92
N ARG A 89 -15.45 -7.04 13.36
CA ARG A 89 -15.12 -7.58 14.69
C ARG A 89 -13.62 -7.84 14.84
N ASN A 90 -13.00 -8.48 13.85
CA ASN A 90 -11.57 -8.75 13.87
C ASN A 90 -10.77 -7.46 13.71
N LYS A 91 -11.24 -6.52 12.89
CA LYS A 91 -10.61 -5.21 12.70
C LYS A 91 -10.69 -4.36 13.98
N ALA A 92 -11.85 -4.31 14.65
CA ALA A 92 -11.99 -3.63 15.93
C ALA A 92 -11.05 -4.21 16.99
N LYS A 93 -10.95 -5.54 17.07
CA LYS A 93 -9.98 -6.21 17.92
C LYS A 93 -8.55 -5.77 17.59
N SER A 94 -8.18 -5.78 16.32
CA SER A 94 -6.83 -5.38 15.89
C SER A 94 -6.53 -3.92 16.22
N LEU A 95 -7.47 -3.01 15.98
CA LEU A 95 -7.31 -1.60 16.34
C LEU A 95 -7.08 -1.40 17.83
N GLN A 96 -7.89 -2.04 18.69
CA GLN A 96 -7.75 -1.88 20.14
C GLN A 96 -6.46 -2.52 20.69
N GLU A 97 -6.16 -3.75 20.29
CA GLU A 97 -4.98 -4.46 20.80
C GLU A 97 -3.68 -3.84 20.31
N SER A 98 -3.63 -3.39 19.04
CA SER A 98 -2.45 -2.65 18.56
C SER A 98 -2.30 -1.30 19.26
N SER A 99 -3.40 -0.59 19.50
CA SER A 99 -3.37 0.69 20.23
C SER A 99 -2.93 0.53 21.67
N ALA A 100 -3.44 -0.49 22.38
CA ALA A 100 -3.00 -0.81 23.74
C ALA A 100 -1.49 -1.12 23.77
N ALA A 101 -1.00 -1.95 22.86
CA ALA A 101 0.42 -2.26 22.76
C ALA A 101 1.29 -1.02 22.44
N ILE A 102 0.79 -0.10 21.60
CA ILE A 102 1.45 1.17 21.30
C ILE A 102 1.59 2.02 22.58
N CYS A 103 0.52 2.13 23.37
CA CYS A 103 0.59 2.85 24.65
C CYS A 103 1.54 2.20 25.65
N GLU A 104 1.42 0.89 25.85
CA GLU A 104 2.16 0.16 26.89
C GLU A 104 3.66 0.04 26.60
N ARG A 105 4.02 -0.15 25.32
CA ARG A 105 5.38 -0.52 24.93
C ARG A 105 6.15 0.59 24.23
N PHE A 106 5.44 1.52 23.60
CA PHE A 106 6.03 2.54 22.74
C PHE A 106 5.62 3.97 23.11
N GLY A 107 5.09 4.17 24.34
CA GLY A 107 4.79 5.50 24.87
C GLY A 107 3.74 6.30 24.09
N GLY A 108 2.81 5.61 23.40
CA GLY A 108 1.79 6.24 22.58
C GLY A 108 2.21 6.56 21.14
N GLU A 109 3.46 6.26 20.76
CA GLU A 109 3.98 6.52 19.41
C GLU A 109 4.07 5.24 18.58
N VAL A 110 3.69 5.31 17.30
CA VAL A 110 3.82 4.17 16.39
C VAL A 110 5.31 3.90 16.13
N PRO A 111 5.80 2.67 16.40
CA PRO A 111 7.22 2.38 16.22
C PRO A 111 7.61 2.37 14.72
N ALA A 112 8.83 2.83 14.44
CA ALA A 112 9.39 2.80 13.09
C ALA A 112 10.18 1.51 12.78
N VAL A 113 10.50 0.70 13.79
CA VAL A 113 11.24 -0.55 13.64
C VAL A 113 10.32 -1.66 13.12
N MET A 114 10.78 -2.43 12.14
CA MET A 114 9.97 -3.47 11.48
C MET A 114 9.47 -4.52 12.48
N ASP A 115 10.34 -5.05 13.33
CA ASP A 115 9.98 -6.10 14.28
C ASP A 115 8.98 -5.62 15.33
N ASP A 116 9.07 -4.36 15.74
CA ASP A 116 8.11 -3.75 16.66
C ASP A 116 6.73 -3.61 16.01
N LEU A 117 6.66 -3.16 14.76
CA LEU A 117 5.41 -3.11 14.00
C LEU A 117 4.79 -4.50 13.80
N LEU A 118 5.60 -5.50 13.47
CA LEU A 118 5.13 -6.88 13.29
C LEU A 118 4.64 -7.52 14.59
N SER A 119 5.05 -6.98 15.76
CA SER A 119 4.57 -7.42 17.06
C SER A 119 3.19 -6.89 17.43
N LEU A 120 2.66 -5.92 16.67
CA LEU A 120 1.32 -5.35 16.87
C LEU A 120 0.24 -6.29 16.28
N HIS A 121 -0.88 -6.41 17.00
CA HIS A 121 -1.96 -7.28 16.56
C HIS A 121 -2.58 -6.80 15.23
N GLY A 122 -2.71 -7.70 14.26
CA GLY A 122 -3.28 -7.38 12.95
C GLY A 122 -2.34 -6.65 11.98
N VAL A 123 -1.07 -6.49 12.36
CA VAL A 123 -0.04 -5.87 11.52
C VAL A 123 0.83 -6.94 10.87
N ALA A 124 0.63 -7.14 9.58
CA ALA A 124 1.49 -8.00 8.76
C ALA A 124 2.58 -7.16 8.07
N ARG A 125 3.59 -7.85 7.48
CA ARG A 125 4.72 -7.21 6.77
C ARG A 125 4.27 -6.14 5.76
N LYS A 126 3.20 -6.41 5.00
CA LYS A 126 2.67 -5.43 4.05
C LYS A 126 2.19 -4.14 4.74
N THR A 127 1.45 -4.27 5.85
CA THR A 127 0.99 -3.12 6.66
C THR A 127 2.17 -2.35 7.22
N ALA A 128 3.16 -3.05 7.78
CA ALA A 128 4.37 -2.43 8.31
C ALA A 128 5.15 -1.68 7.22
N ASN A 129 5.33 -2.26 6.03
CA ASN A 129 6.00 -1.60 4.90
C ASN A 129 5.27 -0.33 4.45
N VAL A 130 3.93 -0.33 4.42
CA VAL A 130 3.14 0.87 4.08
C VAL A 130 3.39 1.98 5.10
N VAL A 131 3.24 1.70 6.39
CA VAL A 131 3.43 2.69 7.46
C VAL A 131 4.87 3.22 7.48
N ARG A 132 5.86 2.33 7.39
CA ARG A 132 7.28 2.71 7.39
C ARG A 132 7.64 3.55 6.17
N GLY A 133 7.19 3.13 4.99
CA GLY A 133 7.46 3.88 3.76
C GLY A 133 6.84 5.27 3.78
N VAL A 134 5.54 5.33 4.06
CA VAL A 134 4.78 6.58 3.92
C VAL A 134 5.09 7.58 5.06
N CYS A 135 5.12 7.12 6.32
CA CYS A 135 5.26 8.02 7.46
C CYS A 135 6.70 8.25 7.90
N PHE A 136 7.59 7.29 7.67
CA PHE A 136 8.98 7.36 8.15
C PHE A 136 10.02 7.45 7.02
N GLY A 137 9.61 7.31 5.76
CA GLY A 137 10.54 7.31 4.61
C GLY A 137 11.48 6.09 4.60
N LEU A 138 11.12 5.01 5.30
CA LEU A 138 11.94 3.82 5.47
C LEU A 138 11.45 2.70 4.54
N ALA A 139 12.16 2.51 3.44
CA ALA A 139 11.85 1.47 2.45
C ALA A 139 12.60 0.17 2.78
N ASP A 140 11.90 -0.84 3.31
CA ASP A 140 12.43 -2.20 3.51
C ASP A 140 12.03 -3.16 2.40
N GLY A 141 11.20 -2.71 1.47
CA GLY A 141 10.74 -3.48 0.33
C GLY A 141 9.70 -2.75 -0.51
N VAL A 142 9.38 -3.35 -1.64
CA VAL A 142 8.33 -2.90 -2.54
C VAL A 142 6.99 -3.46 -2.06
N VAL A 143 6.00 -2.62 -1.82
CA VAL A 143 4.66 -3.07 -1.42
C VAL A 143 3.96 -3.71 -2.62
N VAL A 144 3.74 -5.02 -2.59
CA VAL A 144 3.11 -5.78 -3.67
C VAL A 144 1.65 -6.06 -3.35
N ASP A 145 0.75 -5.26 -3.93
CA ASP A 145 -0.69 -5.51 -3.93
C ASP A 145 -1.15 -6.22 -5.22
N THR A 146 -2.44 -6.34 -5.43
CA THR A 146 -3.00 -6.94 -6.64
C THR A 146 -2.71 -6.15 -7.92
N HIS A 147 -2.57 -4.82 -7.84
CA HIS A 147 -2.20 -3.97 -8.97
C HIS A 147 -0.72 -4.12 -9.28
N VAL A 148 0.15 -3.97 -8.30
CA VAL A 148 1.60 -4.13 -8.46
C VAL A 148 1.92 -5.51 -9.03
N LYS A 149 1.36 -6.59 -8.45
CA LYS A 149 1.51 -7.95 -8.98
C LYS A 149 1.11 -8.03 -10.45
N ARG A 150 -0.09 -7.60 -10.80
CA ARG A 150 -0.62 -7.70 -12.17
C ARG A 150 0.22 -6.89 -13.17
N LEU A 151 0.57 -5.66 -12.81
CA LEU A 151 1.28 -4.77 -13.72
C LEU A 151 2.73 -5.18 -13.90
N SER A 152 3.44 -5.57 -12.85
CA SER A 152 4.82 -6.03 -12.95
C SER A 152 4.94 -7.27 -13.83
N GLN A 153 3.97 -8.20 -13.76
CA GLN A 153 3.89 -9.34 -14.66
C GLN A 153 3.55 -8.93 -16.11
N LYS A 154 2.52 -8.08 -16.32
CA LYS A 154 2.14 -7.60 -17.66
C LYS A 154 3.26 -6.82 -18.35
N LEU A 155 4.00 -6.04 -17.58
CA LEU A 155 5.17 -5.30 -18.07
C LEU A 155 6.41 -6.19 -18.30
N GLY A 156 6.33 -7.48 -17.95
CA GLY A 156 7.45 -8.42 -18.07
C GLY A 156 8.65 -8.02 -17.22
N LEU A 157 8.40 -7.47 -16.05
CA LEU A 157 9.42 -7.08 -15.07
C LEU A 157 9.74 -8.23 -14.11
N VAL A 158 8.78 -9.13 -13.88
CA VAL A 158 8.88 -10.25 -12.95
C VAL A 158 8.27 -11.50 -13.55
N GLU A 159 8.78 -12.66 -13.13
CA GLU A 159 8.30 -13.97 -13.55
C GLU A 159 7.48 -14.67 -12.46
N SER A 160 7.73 -14.33 -11.21
CA SER A 160 7.08 -14.94 -10.06
C SER A 160 5.59 -14.58 -9.94
N SER A 161 4.86 -15.43 -9.20
CA SER A 161 3.42 -15.27 -8.98
C SER A 161 3.03 -14.99 -7.53
N THR A 162 3.94 -15.12 -6.56
CA THR A 162 3.69 -14.82 -5.16
C THR A 162 4.20 -13.43 -4.80
N PRO A 163 3.47 -12.66 -3.96
CA PRO A 163 3.87 -11.30 -3.59
C PRO A 163 5.31 -11.19 -3.06
N GLU A 164 5.73 -12.13 -2.22
CA GLU A 164 7.05 -12.12 -1.57
C GLU A 164 8.19 -12.33 -2.57
N LYS A 165 7.97 -13.13 -3.62
CA LYS A 165 8.95 -13.33 -4.68
C LYS A 165 8.99 -12.14 -5.64
N ILE A 166 7.81 -11.59 -5.98
CA ILE A 166 7.68 -10.38 -6.80
C ILE A 166 8.38 -9.20 -6.12
N GLU A 167 8.18 -9.01 -4.81
CA GLU A 167 8.88 -7.99 -4.03
C GLU A 167 10.40 -8.10 -4.22
N LYS A 168 10.96 -9.30 -4.04
CA LYS A 168 12.42 -9.54 -4.20
C LYS A 168 12.91 -9.26 -5.62
N GLU A 169 12.14 -9.66 -6.63
CA GLU A 169 12.50 -9.40 -8.04
C GLU A 169 12.47 -7.89 -8.33
N LEU A 170 11.45 -7.17 -7.87
CA LEU A 170 11.37 -5.71 -8.05
C LEU A 170 12.48 -4.98 -7.30
N MET A 171 12.79 -5.39 -6.07
CA MET A 171 13.90 -4.84 -5.29
C MET A 171 15.26 -5.04 -5.98
N ALA A 172 15.46 -6.14 -6.68
CA ALA A 172 16.69 -6.38 -7.43
C ALA A 172 16.82 -5.51 -8.69
N LEU A 173 15.71 -5.02 -9.24
CA LEU A 173 15.66 -4.19 -10.44
C LEU A 173 15.69 -2.69 -10.14
N LEU A 174 15.25 -2.28 -8.95
CA LEU A 174 15.04 -0.88 -8.56
C LEU A 174 16.05 -0.42 -7.52
N PRO A 175 16.53 0.82 -7.58
CA PRO A 175 17.23 1.41 -6.45
C PRO A 175 16.27 1.56 -5.25
N GLN A 176 16.81 1.44 -4.04
CA GLN A 176 16.01 1.50 -2.81
C GLN A 176 15.18 2.78 -2.69
N SER A 177 15.68 3.90 -3.22
CA SER A 177 14.98 5.19 -3.25
C SER A 177 13.64 5.15 -4.00
N ASP A 178 13.45 4.19 -4.90
CA ASP A 178 12.27 4.07 -5.74
C ASP A 178 11.24 3.05 -5.22
N TRP A 179 11.56 2.27 -4.20
CA TRP A 179 10.71 1.15 -3.74
C TRP A 179 9.32 1.60 -3.25
N ILE A 180 9.25 2.73 -2.55
CA ILE A 180 7.97 3.29 -2.08
C ILE A 180 7.17 3.82 -3.26
N ASP A 181 7.80 4.68 -4.05
CA ASP A 181 7.18 5.42 -5.14
C ASP A 181 6.64 4.50 -6.24
N VAL A 182 7.43 3.51 -6.67
CA VAL A 182 7.02 2.54 -7.69
C VAL A 182 5.75 1.78 -7.33
N SER A 183 5.55 1.46 -6.05
CA SER A 183 4.32 0.80 -5.60
C SER A 183 3.09 1.69 -5.86
N HIS A 184 3.15 2.98 -5.48
CA HIS A 184 2.07 3.93 -5.71
C HIS A 184 1.83 4.18 -7.20
N LEU A 185 2.89 4.38 -7.97
CA LEU A 185 2.82 4.59 -9.42
C LEU A 185 2.13 3.43 -10.14
N LEU A 186 2.49 2.19 -9.82
CA LEU A 186 1.86 1.01 -10.41
C LEU A 186 0.40 0.84 -9.96
N ILE A 187 0.07 1.16 -8.70
CA ILE A 187 -1.31 1.13 -8.21
C ILE A 187 -2.16 2.15 -8.98
N PHE A 188 -1.71 3.39 -9.08
CA PHE A 188 -2.42 4.46 -9.79
C PHE A 188 -2.59 4.15 -11.27
N HIS A 189 -1.54 3.68 -11.93
CA HIS A 189 -1.62 3.25 -13.33
C HIS A 189 -2.60 2.08 -13.50
N GLY A 190 -2.61 1.15 -12.58
CA GLY A 190 -3.52 0.00 -12.58
C GLY A 190 -4.99 0.37 -12.35
N ARG A 191 -5.26 1.47 -11.65
CA ARG A 191 -6.60 1.99 -11.42
C ARG A 191 -7.10 2.85 -12.58
N ARG A 192 -6.24 3.67 -13.17
CA ARG A 192 -6.61 4.69 -14.15
C ARG A 192 -6.51 4.23 -15.61
N VAL A 193 -5.55 3.38 -15.91
CA VAL A 193 -5.19 3.03 -17.31
C VAL A 193 -5.19 1.51 -17.52
N CYS A 194 -4.36 0.78 -16.76
CA CYS A 194 -4.20 -0.66 -16.97
C CYS A 194 -5.22 -1.44 -16.13
N HIS A 195 -6.50 -1.36 -16.50
CA HIS A 195 -7.57 -2.10 -15.83
C HIS A 195 -7.42 -3.62 -16.03
N ALA A 196 -7.95 -4.41 -15.05
CA ALA A 196 -7.80 -5.86 -15.08
C ALA A 196 -8.49 -6.53 -16.29
N ARG A 197 -9.67 -6.05 -16.67
CA ARG A 197 -10.48 -6.65 -17.75
C ARG A 197 -10.37 -5.93 -19.11
N LYS A 198 -10.26 -4.61 -19.12
CA LYS A 198 -10.21 -3.78 -20.32
C LYS A 198 -9.16 -2.69 -20.16
N PRO A 199 -7.87 -3.01 -20.35
CA PRO A 199 -6.81 -2.01 -20.24
C PRO A 199 -6.92 -1.02 -21.41
N LEU A 200 -6.63 0.26 -21.13
CA LEU A 200 -6.66 1.35 -22.12
C LEU A 200 -5.32 1.44 -22.86
N CYS A 201 -4.91 0.38 -23.54
CA CYS A 201 -3.57 0.27 -24.16
C CYS A 201 -3.29 1.39 -25.18
N ASN A 202 -4.29 1.84 -25.93
CA ASN A 202 -4.17 2.94 -26.89
C ASN A 202 -3.89 4.32 -26.24
N GLN A 203 -4.15 4.45 -24.92
CA GLN A 203 -3.90 5.67 -24.15
C GLN A 203 -2.74 5.49 -23.17
N CYS A 204 -2.12 4.31 -23.13
CA CYS A 204 -1.11 3.96 -22.17
C CYS A 204 0.26 4.52 -22.59
N THR A 205 0.87 5.31 -21.72
CA THR A 205 2.22 5.87 -21.92
C THR A 205 3.33 4.81 -21.94
N LEU A 206 2.99 3.56 -21.56
CA LEU A 206 3.92 2.43 -21.51
C LEU A 206 3.68 1.43 -22.66
N ALA A 207 2.77 1.70 -23.57
CA ALA A 207 2.33 0.72 -24.58
C ALA A 207 3.48 0.19 -25.45
N ASP A 208 4.42 1.04 -25.83
CA ASP A 208 5.62 0.69 -26.59
C ASP A 208 6.65 -0.15 -25.81
N LEU A 209 6.62 -0.09 -24.47
CA LEU A 209 7.50 -0.84 -23.57
C LEU A 209 6.83 -2.14 -23.05
N CYS A 210 5.51 -2.25 -23.16
CA CYS A 210 4.72 -3.32 -22.58
C CYS A 210 4.60 -4.53 -23.52
N PRO A 211 5.12 -5.74 -23.13
CA PRO A 211 4.97 -6.94 -23.96
C PRO A 211 3.53 -7.44 -24.03
N SER A 212 2.66 -7.03 -23.11
CA SER A 212 1.23 -7.40 -23.07
C SER A 212 0.31 -6.30 -23.65
N ALA A 213 0.85 -5.31 -24.36
CA ALA A 213 0.02 -4.27 -24.97
C ALA A 213 -0.81 -4.83 -26.13
N GLU A 214 -2.12 -4.57 -26.08
CA GLU A 214 -3.08 -4.89 -27.13
C GLU A 214 -3.39 -3.58 -27.90
N ILE A 215 -2.65 -3.33 -28.98
CA ILE A 215 -2.76 -2.12 -29.82
C ILE A 215 -3.17 -2.55 -31.21
#